data_72fdf60fa8a2efc556778a872344a372
#
_entry.id   72fdf60fa8a2efc556778a872344a372
#
_cell.length_a   1.000
_cell.length_b   1.000
_cell.length_c   1.000
_cell.angle_alpha   90.00
_cell.angle_beta   90.00
_cell.angle_gamma   90.00
#
_symmetry.space_group_name_H-M   'P 1'
#
loop_
_entity.id
_entity.type
_entity.pdbx_description
1 polymer ?
#
loop_
_entity_poly.entity_id
_entity_poly.type
_entity_poly.pdbx_seq_one_letter_code
_entity_poly.pdbx_strand_id
1 'polypeptide(L)'
;MAVTAATFAEPRNHRAPIDLFFRSLGEHGDGFAVILSGAGSDGAVGVRKVKEAGGIILVQDPHEAEYPSMPRSAIATGIADVVLPVRELAGRLGDLIRNRKAGDLADRGHVDEDLLRRVLAHLRVRTGHDFSKYKRSTVLRRIARRIQVTRTEDMRRYYEYLRDNEEEPQALLSDLLISVTTFFRDREAFDALKDQVLPQLFGAKQANETIRIWVPGCATGEEAYSIAMLLLEESARHEERLPVQVFASDMDARALNLAREGQYPSAIEADINEERLRRFFTREKEGYRVRQEVRDMVLFPSHDLLKDPPFSRVDLISCRNLLIYLDRELQEQVCTTLHYALNPGGFLLLGSSESADNPPGLFRIVDRNARIYQSSSVRGERPRLLPRLLGNYALREHGLPAVRSPGPGAALSDAVAHRRAIERLAPPSMLVDEYHKAVHLSEHAGRFVQPSGGPVNSDVVDLVRPELRFELRSALHRAFDQQQSTLSLPIPAVSMARFTA
;
A
#
# COMPACT_ATOMS: atom_id res chain seq x y z
N MET A 1 17.12 16.38 -26.78
CA MET A 1 16.07 15.35 -26.70
C MET A 1 15.93 14.73 -28.08
N ALA A 2 16.31 13.49 -28.28
CA ALA A 2 16.13 12.80 -29.56
C ALA A 2 14.75 12.13 -29.53
N VAL A 3 13.87 12.51 -30.47
CA VAL A 3 12.59 11.84 -30.65
C VAL A 3 12.81 10.69 -31.63
N THR A 4 12.72 9.46 -31.16
CA THR A 4 12.83 8.28 -32.00
C THR A 4 11.42 7.82 -32.39
N ALA A 5 11.15 7.71 -33.68
CA ALA A 5 9.89 7.14 -34.15
C ALA A 5 9.87 5.63 -33.84
N ALA A 6 8.94 5.20 -32.98
CA ALA A 6 8.70 3.79 -32.76
C ALA A 6 7.75 3.23 -33.82
N THR A 7 8.10 2.09 -34.41
CA THR A 7 7.18 1.33 -35.26
C THR A 7 6.25 0.52 -34.36
N PHE A 8 4.95 0.73 -34.51
CA PHE A 8 3.93 -0.09 -33.83
C PHE A 8 3.94 -1.52 -34.38
N ALA A 9 4.47 -2.45 -33.58
CA ALA A 9 4.55 -3.88 -33.93
C ALA A 9 3.26 -4.67 -33.64
N GLU A 10 2.16 -4.03 -33.19
CA GLU A 10 0.92 -4.71 -32.82
C GLU A 10 -0.31 -4.29 -33.66
N PRO A 11 -1.29 -5.19 -33.81
CA PRO A 11 -2.43 -4.95 -34.69
C PRO A 11 -3.36 -3.86 -34.17
N ARG A 12 -3.54 -2.94 -34.97
CA ARG A 12 -4.52 -1.91 -35.35
C ARG A 12 -5.65 -1.45 -34.41
N ASN A 13 -5.79 -1.84 -33.15
CA ASN A 13 -7.05 -1.55 -32.49
C ASN A 13 -7.11 -0.37 -31.53
N HIS A 14 -6.08 0.12 -30.89
CA HIS A 14 -6.21 1.35 -30.10
C HIS A 14 -4.91 2.17 -30.13
N ARG A 15 -4.91 3.20 -30.97
CA ARG A 15 -3.82 4.16 -31.05
C ARG A 15 -4.05 5.21 -29.96
N ALA A 16 -3.28 5.16 -28.86
CA ALA A 16 -3.17 6.21 -27.87
C ALA A 16 -1.77 6.85 -27.96
N PRO A 17 -1.49 7.63 -29.01
CA PRO A 17 -0.15 8.20 -29.24
C PRO A 17 0.26 9.20 -28.14
N ILE A 18 -0.69 9.91 -27.54
CA ILE A 18 -0.43 10.87 -26.47
C ILE A 18 -0.03 10.14 -25.19
N ASP A 19 -0.72 9.04 -24.85
CA ASP A 19 -0.34 8.19 -23.71
C ASP A 19 1.06 7.61 -23.88
N LEU A 20 1.41 7.11 -25.07
CA LEU A 20 2.76 6.61 -25.37
C LEU A 20 3.82 7.69 -25.25
N PHE A 21 3.53 8.89 -25.76
CA PHE A 21 4.43 10.02 -25.64
C PHE A 21 4.68 10.42 -24.18
N PHE A 22 3.63 10.53 -23.39
CA PHE A 22 3.76 10.86 -21.97
C PHE A 22 4.44 9.75 -21.15
N ARG A 23 4.23 8.49 -21.47
CA ARG A 23 4.98 7.37 -20.86
C ARG A 23 6.48 7.50 -21.13
N SER A 24 6.86 7.74 -22.39
CA SER A 24 8.24 7.97 -22.78
C SER A 24 8.83 9.23 -22.12
N LEU A 25 8.06 10.31 -22.01
CA LEU A 25 8.48 11.51 -21.30
C LEU A 25 8.78 11.22 -19.82
N GLY A 26 7.91 10.46 -19.14
CA GLY A 26 8.11 10.05 -17.74
C GLY A 26 9.33 9.15 -17.53
N GLU A 27 9.69 8.33 -18.52
CA GLU A 27 10.91 7.49 -18.46
C GLU A 27 12.20 8.32 -18.56
N HIS A 28 12.17 9.48 -19.23
CA HIS A 28 13.31 10.38 -19.33
C HIS A 28 13.50 11.28 -18.11
N GLY A 29 12.55 11.30 -17.19
CA GLY A 29 12.63 12.07 -15.95
C GLY A 29 11.43 13.01 -15.74
N ASP A 30 11.61 13.98 -14.83
CA ASP A 30 10.60 14.97 -14.53
C ASP A 30 10.38 15.93 -15.70
N GLY A 31 9.12 16.16 -16.06
CA GLY A 31 8.73 17.03 -17.17
C GLY A 31 7.43 17.76 -16.86
N PHE A 32 7.00 18.60 -17.81
CA PHE A 32 5.68 19.22 -17.76
C PHE A 32 4.79 18.55 -18.81
N ALA A 33 3.64 18.02 -18.38
CA ALA A 33 2.61 17.55 -19.28
C ALA A 33 1.48 18.58 -19.35
N VAL A 34 1.09 18.97 -20.55
CA VAL A 34 -0.01 19.90 -20.78
C VAL A 34 -1.07 19.21 -21.62
N ILE A 35 -2.29 19.10 -21.08
CA ILE A 35 -3.44 18.57 -21.79
C ILE A 35 -4.38 19.71 -22.12
N LEU A 36 -4.64 19.86 -23.41
CA LEU A 36 -5.51 20.88 -23.98
C LEU A 36 -6.79 20.24 -24.55
N SER A 37 -7.65 21.08 -25.14
CA SER A 37 -8.86 20.68 -25.84
C SER A 37 -8.61 19.50 -26.78
N GLY A 38 -9.45 18.48 -26.71
CA GLY A 38 -9.36 17.28 -27.53
C GLY A 38 -10.51 16.30 -27.28
N ALA A 39 -10.76 15.43 -28.25
CA ALA A 39 -11.75 14.40 -28.17
C ALA A 39 -11.17 13.10 -27.57
N GLY A 40 -11.98 12.39 -26.78
CA GLY A 40 -11.60 11.11 -26.16
C GLY A 40 -10.86 11.24 -24.82
N SER A 41 -10.00 10.27 -24.51
CA SER A 41 -9.28 10.17 -23.23
C SER A 41 -7.78 9.92 -23.40
N ASP A 42 -7.24 10.04 -24.61
CA ASP A 42 -5.83 9.83 -24.89
C ASP A 42 -4.97 10.83 -24.10
N GLY A 43 -3.90 10.36 -23.49
CA GLY A 43 -3.05 11.13 -22.59
C GLY A 43 -3.44 11.02 -21.10
N ALA A 44 -4.66 10.58 -20.76
CA ALA A 44 -5.12 10.50 -19.38
C ALA A 44 -4.38 9.43 -18.54
N VAL A 45 -3.93 8.35 -19.19
CA VAL A 45 -3.13 7.30 -18.53
C VAL A 45 -1.64 7.64 -18.57
N GLY A 46 -1.15 8.13 -19.71
CA GLY A 46 0.27 8.46 -19.89
C GLY A 46 0.81 9.52 -18.93
N VAL A 47 -0.03 10.54 -18.60
CA VAL A 47 0.37 11.58 -17.62
C VAL A 47 0.65 11.03 -16.22
N ARG A 48 0.11 9.86 -15.85
CA ARG A 48 0.44 9.20 -14.58
C ARG A 48 1.94 8.91 -14.50
N LYS A 49 2.57 8.49 -15.60
CA LYS A 49 4.01 8.22 -15.65
C LYS A 49 4.85 9.49 -15.47
N VAL A 50 4.38 10.60 -16.02
CA VAL A 50 5.02 11.92 -15.82
C VAL A 50 4.94 12.32 -14.33
N LYS A 51 3.79 12.11 -13.67
CA LYS A 51 3.65 12.38 -12.24
C LYS A 51 4.52 11.47 -11.38
N GLU A 52 4.60 10.18 -11.71
CA GLU A 52 5.50 9.23 -11.03
C GLU A 52 6.95 9.70 -11.08
N ALA A 53 7.40 10.23 -12.22
CA ALA A 53 8.73 10.81 -12.39
C ALA A 53 8.95 12.14 -11.64
N GLY A 54 7.89 12.73 -11.07
CA GLY A 54 7.95 14.02 -10.34
C GLY A 54 7.55 15.22 -11.19
N GLY A 55 7.07 14.99 -12.41
CA GLY A 55 6.59 16.05 -13.30
C GLY A 55 5.29 16.70 -12.84
N ILE A 56 4.94 17.81 -13.48
CA ILE A 56 3.73 18.60 -13.18
C ILE A 56 2.75 18.50 -14.35
N ILE A 57 1.49 18.24 -14.00
CA ILE A 57 0.40 18.06 -14.95
C ILE A 57 -0.48 19.29 -14.98
N LEU A 58 -0.51 19.96 -16.13
CA LEU A 58 -1.34 21.12 -16.39
C LEU A 58 -2.48 20.73 -17.34
N VAL A 59 -3.71 21.10 -17.02
CA VAL A 59 -4.88 20.77 -17.82
C VAL A 59 -5.67 22.02 -18.11
N GLN A 60 -6.10 22.17 -19.35
CA GLN A 60 -7.01 23.25 -19.75
C GLN A 60 -8.35 23.13 -19.03
N ASP A 61 -8.92 24.24 -18.59
CA ASP A 61 -10.27 24.27 -18.03
C ASP A 61 -11.28 23.71 -19.05
N PRO A 62 -12.01 22.64 -18.69
CA PRO A 62 -12.99 22.02 -19.57
C PRO A 62 -14.12 22.98 -20.03
N HIS A 63 -14.39 24.04 -19.26
CA HIS A 63 -15.41 25.02 -19.61
C HIS A 63 -14.97 25.93 -20.77
N GLU A 64 -13.66 26.14 -20.95
CA GLU A 64 -13.12 26.91 -22.08
C GLU A 64 -12.79 26.02 -23.30
N ALA A 65 -12.62 24.72 -23.08
CA ALA A 65 -12.20 23.80 -24.11
C ALA A 65 -13.29 23.56 -25.14
N GLU A 66 -12.97 23.72 -26.44
CA GLU A 66 -13.87 23.38 -27.56
C GLU A 66 -14.29 21.92 -27.52
N TYR A 67 -13.35 21.02 -27.19
CA TYR A 67 -13.59 19.58 -26.96
C TYR A 67 -13.14 19.22 -25.55
N PRO A 68 -14.08 19.20 -24.57
CA PRO A 68 -13.70 19.08 -23.15
C PRO A 68 -13.41 17.66 -22.68
N SER A 69 -13.57 16.63 -23.53
CA SER A 69 -13.45 15.22 -23.10
C SER A 69 -12.04 14.83 -22.65
N MET A 70 -10.99 15.22 -23.35
CA MET A 70 -9.60 14.97 -22.90
C MET A 70 -9.26 15.68 -21.60
N PRO A 71 -9.51 16.99 -21.44
CA PRO A 71 -9.33 17.65 -20.15
C PRO A 71 -10.10 17.00 -18.99
N ARG A 72 -11.38 16.67 -19.21
CA ARG A 72 -12.20 15.99 -18.20
C ARG A 72 -11.63 14.63 -17.83
N SER A 73 -11.21 13.84 -18.81
CA SER A 73 -10.60 12.54 -18.58
C SER A 73 -9.32 12.63 -17.77
N ALA A 74 -8.47 13.62 -18.06
CA ALA A 74 -7.24 13.87 -17.30
C ALA A 74 -7.54 14.30 -15.85
N ILE A 75 -8.51 15.21 -15.65
CA ILE A 75 -8.94 15.64 -14.30
C ILE A 75 -9.54 14.48 -13.51
N ALA A 76 -10.35 13.64 -14.16
CA ALA A 76 -10.97 12.47 -13.53
C ALA A 76 -9.95 11.45 -12.98
N THR A 77 -8.73 11.45 -13.49
CA THR A 77 -7.65 10.62 -12.91
C THR A 77 -7.19 11.08 -11.51
N GLY A 78 -7.58 12.29 -11.09
CA GLY A 78 -7.17 12.88 -9.81
C GLY A 78 -5.71 13.33 -9.73
N ILE A 79 -4.97 13.34 -10.86
CA ILE A 79 -3.53 13.67 -10.88
C ILE A 79 -3.19 15.02 -11.47
N ALA A 80 -4.19 15.76 -12.01
CA ALA A 80 -4.00 17.12 -12.49
C ALA A 80 -3.55 18.05 -11.35
N ASP A 81 -2.48 18.79 -11.57
CA ASP A 81 -1.91 19.71 -10.58
C ASP A 81 -2.46 21.12 -10.71
N VAL A 82 -2.74 21.51 -11.94
CA VAL A 82 -3.20 22.85 -12.30
C VAL A 82 -4.27 22.74 -13.38
N VAL A 83 -5.45 23.32 -13.12
CA VAL A 83 -6.53 23.40 -14.09
C VAL A 83 -6.83 24.89 -14.29
N LEU A 84 -6.55 25.42 -15.47
CA LEU A 84 -6.67 26.85 -15.77
C LEU A 84 -7.06 27.08 -17.24
N PRO A 85 -7.60 28.26 -17.58
CA PRO A 85 -7.73 28.71 -18.95
C PRO A 85 -6.40 28.75 -19.69
N VAL A 86 -6.40 28.53 -21.03
CA VAL A 86 -5.17 28.41 -21.85
C VAL A 86 -4.19 29.58 -21.66
N ARG A 87 -4.69 30.81 -21.58
CA ARG A 87 -3.82 31.99 -21.38
C ARG A 87 -3.08 31.95 -20.05
N GLU A 88 -3.75 31.51 -18.99
CA GLU A 88 -3.18 31.38 -17.66
C GLU A 88 -2.24 30.19 -17.59
N LEU A 89 -2.58 29.06 -18.27
CA LEU A 89 -1.70 27.89 -18.39
C LEU A 89 -0.36 28.26 -19.04
N ALA A 90 -0.38 29.06 -20.11
CA ALA A 90 0.83 29.50 -20.79
C ALA A 90 1.75 30.34 -19.86
N GLY A 91 1.15 31.25 -19.11
CA GLY A 91 1.88 32.03 -18.09
C GLY A 91 2.43 31.11 -17.00
N ARG A 92 1.60 30.20 -16.48
CA ARG A 92 1.99 29.24 -15.45
C ARG A 92 3.13 28.32 -15.87
N LEU A 93 3.06 27.78 -17.09
CA LEU A 93 4.14 26.95 -17.65
C LEU A 93 5.45 27.74 -17.77
N GLY A 94 5.37 29.01 -18.22
CA GLY A 94 6.52 29.91 -18.27
C GLY A 94 7.16 30.12 -16.89
N ASP A 95 6.38 30.33 -15.85
CA ASP A 95 6.86 30.45 -14.46
C ASP A 95 7.52 29.15 -13.98
N LEU A 96 6.89 28.01 -14.23
CA LEU A 96 7.43 26.69 -13.86
C LEU A 96 8.79 26.41 -14.54
N ILE A 97 8.92 26.74 -15.82
CA ILE A 97 10.19 26.58 -16.56
C ILE A 97 11.28 27.51 -16.01
N ARG A 98 10.94 28.76 -15.69
CA ARG A 98 11.88 29.70 -15.07
C ARG A 98 12.35 29.27 -13.70
N ASN A 99 11.41 28.80 -12.88
CA ASN A 99 11.67 28.38 -11.49
C ASN A 99 12.32 27.00 -11.40
N ARG A 100 12.25 26.17 -12.46
CA ARG A 100 12.90 24.85 -12.49
C ARG A 100 14.41 24.97 -12.25
N LYS A 101 15.06 25.97 -12.82
CA LYS A 101 16.49 26.26 -12.57
C LYS A 101 16.78 26.68 -11.11
N ALA A 102 15.80 27.23 -10.42
CA ALA A 102 15.90 27.60 -9.00
C ALA A 102 15.57 26.44 -8.04
N GLY A 103 14.79 25.46 -8.50
CA GLY A 103 14.24 24.36 -7.71
C GLY A 103 15.03 23.05 -7.72
N ASP A 104 16.23 23.00 -8.29
CA ASP A 104 17.10 21.81 -8.25
C ASP A 104 17.71 21.63 -6.84
N LEU A 105 16.81 21.35 -5.87
CA LEU A 105 17.18 21.11 -4.48
C LEU A 105 18.06 19.85 -4.31
N ALA A 106 17.95 18.90 -5.24
CA ALA A 106 18.75 17.68 -5.22
C ALA A 106 20.21 17.91 -5.67
N ASP A 107 20.43 18.91 -6.53
CA ASP A 107 21.76 19.20 -7.11
C ASP A 107 22.53 20.31 -6.37
N ARG A 108 21.84 21.12 -5.56
CA ARG A 108 22.51 22.09 -4.67
C ARG A 108 22.96 21.38 -3.41
N GLY A 109 24.20 20.96 -3.35
CA GLY A 109 24.89 20.14 -2.34
C GLY A 109 24.72 20.50 -0.85
N HIS A 110 23.77 21.33 -0.46
CA HIS A 110 23.41 21.64 0.92
C HIS A 110 21.91 21.81 1.05
N VAL A 111 21.20 20.67 1.14
CA VAL A 111 19.84 20.70 1.68
C VAL A 111 19.96 20.84 3.20
N ASP A 112 19.29 21.83 3.77
CA ASP A 112 19.20 22.00 5.21
C ASP A 112 18.49 20.78 5.83
N GLU A 113 19.27 19.86 6.35
CA GLU A 113 18.80 18.60 6.96
C GLU A 113 17.86 18.83 8.14
N ASP A 114 18.05 19.90 8.88
CA ASP A 114 17.19 20.24 10.00
C ASP A 114 15.81 20.71 9.51
N LEU A 115 15.79 21.44 8.40
CA LEU A 115 14.55 21.90 7.79
C LEU A 115 13.78 20.73 7.15
N LEU A 116 14.48 19.81 6.48
CA LEU A 116 13.85 18.56 5.98
C LEU A 116 13.22 17.75 7.12
N ARG A 117 13.95 17.56 8.23
CA ARG A 117 13.40 16.88 9.41
C ARG A 117 12.17 17.57 9.97
N ARG A 118 12.15 18.91 10.00
CA ARG A 118 10.98 19.70 10.45
C ARG A 118 9.77 19.51 9.53
N VAL A 119 9.97 19.52 8.21
CA VAL A 119 8.91 19.24 7.23
C VAL A 119 8.31 17.85 7.48
N LEU A 120 9.16 16.82 7.59
CA LEU A 120 8.71 15.44 7.82
C LEU A 120 8.06 15.25 9.20
N ALA A 121 8.59 15.88 10.24
CA ALA A 121 7.99 15.83 11.56
C ALA A 121 6.62 16.50 11.60
N HIS A 122 6.46 17.66 10.93
CA HIS A 122 5.16 18.32 10.81
C HIS A 122 4.15 17.45 10.02
N LEU A 123 4.57 16.88 8.89
CA LEU A 123 3.75 15.97 8.10
C LEU A 123 3.29 14.77 8.95
N ARG A 124 4.21 14.14 9.71
CA ARG A 124 3.90 13.03 10.61
C ARG A 124 2.86 13.41 11.66
N VAL A 125 2.99 14.58 12.28
CA VAL A 125 2.03 15.05 13.30
C VAL A 125 0.65 15.28 12.70
N ARG A 126 0.58 15.83 11.48
CA ARG A 126 -0.68 16.17 10.82
C ARG A 126 -1.38 14.98 10.15
N THR A 127 -0.61 14.02 9.64
CA THR A 127 -1.13 12.90 8.83
C THR A 127 -1.00 11.53 9.52
N GLY A 128 -0.19 11.41 10.57
CA GLY A 128 0.11 10.14 11.23
C GLY A 128 1.12 9.26 10.48
N HIS A 129 1.62 9.68 9.30
CA HIS A 129 2.53 8.88 8.47
C HIS A 129 3.97 9.37 8.56
N ASP A 130 4.92 8.45 8.71
CA ASP A 130 6.35 8.74 8.89
C ASP A 130 7.15 8.38 7.63
N PHE A 131 7.72 9.39 6.98
CA PHE A 131 8.54 9.24 5.77
C PHE A 131 10.05 9.39 6.04
N SER A 132 10.48 9.40 7.31
CA SER A 132 11.88 9.62 7.69
C SER A 132 12.84 8.55 7.17
N LYS A 133 12.35 7.33 6.92
CA LYS A 133 13.10 6.19 6.38
C LYS A 133 12.80 5.91 4.90
N TYR A 134 12.12 6.82 4.22
CA TYR A 134 12.01 6.77 2.77
C TYR A 134 13.29 7.27 2.12
N LYS A 135 13.59 6.81 0.91
CA LYS A 135 14.77 7.31 0.16
C LYS A 135 14.74 8.82 0.08
N ARG A 136 15.79 9.45 0.58
CA ARG A 136 15.95 10.91 0.65
C ARG A 136 15.69 11.60 -0.70
N SER A 137 16.23 11.04 -1.78
CA SER A 137 16.02 11.58 -3.14
C SER A 137 14.54 11.60 -3.55
N THR A 138 13.77 10.59 -3.17
CA THR A 138 12.34 10.53 -3.44
C THR A 138 11.60 11.63 -2.67
N VAL A 139 11.85 11.74 -1.37
CA VAL A 139 11.22 12.75 -0.51
C VAL A 139 11.53 14.17 -1.02
N LEU A 140 12.81 14.47 -1.29
CA LEU A 140 13.22 15.78 -1.78
C LEU A 140 12.57 16.13 -3.12
N ARG A 141 12.48 15.20 -4.05
CA ARG A 141 11.81 15.40 -5.34
C ARG A 141 10.33 15.76 -5.18
N ARG A 142 9.63 15.13 -4.22
CA ARG A 142 8.22 15.45 -3.94
C ARG A 142 8.05 16.81 -3.27
N ILE A 143 8.91 17.14 -2.31
CA ILE A 143 8.92 18.47 -1.70
C ILE A 143 9.25 19.54 -2.75
N ALA A 144 10.26 19.33 -3.60
CA ALA A 144 10.61 20.27 -4.69
C ALA A 144 9.41 20.48 -5.64
N ARG A 145 8.69 19.41 -5.96
CA ARG A 145 7.48 19.51 -6.76
C ARG A 145 6.39 20.34 -6.03
N ARG A 146 6.17 20.15 -4.73
CA ARG A 146 5.21 20.95 -3.95
C ARG A 146 5.60 22.43 -3.92
N ILE A 147 6.89 22.73 -3.73
CA ILE A 147 7.42 24.10 -3.80
C ILE A 147 7.03 24.76 -5.13
N GLN A 148 7.17 24.05 -6.24
CA GLN A 148 6.79 24.55 -7.57
C GLN A 148 5.27 24.73 -7.71
N VAL A 149 4.47 23.77 -7.21
CA VAL A 149 2.98 23.85 -7.27
C VAL A 149 2.45 24.98 -6.41
N THR A 150 2.96 25.17 -5.21
CA THR A 150 2.54 26.20 -4.24
C THR A 150 3.14 27.58 -4.51
N ARG A 151 4.06 27.70 -5.48
CA ARG A 151 4.79 28.95 -5.81
C ARG A 151 5.63 29.51 -4.65
N THR A 152 6.10 28.66 -3.77
CA THR A 152 7.02 29.07 -2.72
C THR A 152 8.46 29.16 -3.29
N GLU A 153 9.27 30.04 -2.73
CA GLU A 153 10.60 30.35 -3.28
C GLU A 153 11.64 29.26 -2.95
N ASP A 154 11.54 28.70 -1.74
CA ASP A 154 12.49 27.73 -1.22
C ASP A 154 11.84 26.81 -0.18
N MET A 155 12.60 25.88 0.37
CA MET A 155 12.13 24.91 1.38
C MET A 155 11.71 25.60 2.69
N ARG A 156 12.33 26.72 3.07
CA ARG A 156 11.97 27.46 4.28
C ARG A 156 10.58 28.08 4.15
N ARG A 157 10.34 28.79 3.03
CA ARG A 157 9.03 29.37 2.71
C ARG A 157 7.97 28.29 2.55
N TYR A 158 8.36 27.14 1.99
CA TYR A 158 7.47 26.01 1.89
C TYR A 158 7.10 25.43 3.25
N TYR A 159 8.06 25.35 4.20
CA TYR A 159 7.75 24.90 5.56
C TYR A 159 6.79 25.86 6.29
N GLU A 160 6.97 27.16 6.13
CA GLU A 160 6.03 28.18 6.64
C GLU A 160 4.62 27.96 6.02
N TYR A 161 4.56 27.82 4.70
CA TYR A 161 3.32 27.54 3.97
C TYR A 161 2.64 26.24 4.42
N LEU A 162 3.39 25.14 4.57
CA LEU A 162 2.92 23.83 5.04
C LEU A 162 2.32 23.92 6.44
N ARG A 163 2.88 24.74 7.30
CA ARG A 163 2.38 24.94 8.66
C ARG A 163 1.10 25.76 8.71
N ASP A 164 1.02 26.79 7.87
CA ASP A 164 -0.04 27.78 7.90
C ASP A 164 -1.27 27.37 7.06
N ASN A 165 -1.14 26.36 6.18
CA ASN A 165 -2.22 25.83 5.36
C ASN A 165 -2.63 24.42 5.80
N GLU A 166 -3.87 24.26 6.21
CA GLU A 166 -4.38 22.97 6.73
C GLU A 166 -4.47 21.85 5.69
N GLU A 167 -4.64 22.21 4.42
CA GLU A 167 -4.79 21.25 3.32
C GLU A 167 -3.44 20.76 2.77
N GLU A 168 -2.37 21.55 2.93
CA GLU A 168 -1.07 21.24 2.34
C GLU A 168 -0.41 19.96 2.88
N PRO A 169 -0.49 19.62 4.17
CA PRO A 169 0.01 18.33 4.64
C PRO A 169 -0.62 17.13 3.93
N GLN A 170 -1.91 17.20 3.64
CA GLN A 170 -2.61 16.15 2.90
C GLN A 170 -2.21 16.11 1.41
N ALA A 171 -1.98 17.27 0.81
CA ALA A 171 -1.48 17.37 -0.57
C ALA A 171 -0.05 16.83 -0.69
N LEU A 172 0.84 17.16 0.25
CA LEU A 172 2.19 16.59 0.30
C LEU A 172 2.15 15.07 0.54
N LEU A 173 1.29 14.60 1.44
CA LEU A 173 1.09 13.16 1.65
C LEU A 173 0.68 12.46 0.36
N SER A 174 -0.31 12.97 -0.35
CA SER A 174 -0.76 12.40 -1.64
C SER A 174 0.36 12.35 -2.68
N ASP A 175 1.26 13.36 -2.70
CA ASP A 175 2.40 13.37 -3.59
C ASP A 175 3.48 12.35 -3.18
N LEU A 176 3.65 12.09 -1.88
CA LEU A 176 4.61 11.10 -1.37
C LEU A 176 4.14 9.66 -1.58
N LEU A 177 2.84 9.39 -1.51
CA LEU A 177 2.27 8.05 -1.69
C LEU A 177 2.33 7.52 -3.13
N ILE A 178 2.45 8.40 -4.13
CA ILE A 178 2.68 8.03 -5.54
C ILE A 178 1.73 6.93 -6.02
N SER A 179 0.42 7.14 -5.93
CA SER A 179 -0.61 6.16 -6.30
C SER A 179 -0.75 6.02 -7.83
N VAL A 180 0.34 5.63 -8.52
CA VAL A 180 0.38 5.46 -9.98
C VAL A 180 0.52 3.99 -10.34
N THR A 181 -0.52 3.44 -10.99
CA THR A 181 -0.55 2.05 -11.44
C THR A 181 -1.31 1.93 -12.77
N THR A 182 -1.13 0.81 -13.47
CA THR A 182 -1.84 0.47 -14.71
C THR A 182 -2.20 -1.02 -14.71
N PHE A 183 -3.20 -1.39 -15.49
CA PHE A 183 -3.53 -2.80 -15.66
C PHE A 183 -2.37 -3.55 -16.32
N PHE A 184 -2.09 -4.76 -15.83
CA PHE A 184 -1.04 -5.65 -16.34
C PHE A 184 0.32 -4.95 -16.54
N ARG A 185 0.67 -4.04 -15.62
CA ARG A 185 1.97 -3.35 -15.63
C ARG A 185 3.11 -4.37 -15.65
N ASP A 186 4.04 -4.23 -16.63
CA ASP A 186 5.11 -5.20 -16.93
C ASP A 186 4.51 -6.56 -17.32
N ARG A 187 3.88 -6.64 -18.50
CA ARG A 187 3.14 -7.81 -19.01
C ARG A 187 3.86 -9.13 -18.82
N GLU A 188 5.16 -9.17 -19.07
CA GLU A 188 5.99 -10.36 -18.91
C GLU A 188 5.90 -10.96 -17.49
N ALA A 189 5.82 -10.11 -16.47
CA ALA A 189 5.67 -10.57 -15.09
C ALA A 189 4.29 -11.21 -14.83
N PHE A 190 3.23 -10.67 -15.43
CA PHE A 190 1.88 -11.25 -15.34
C PHE A 190 1.75 -12.53 -16.17
N ASP A 191 2.42 -12.62 -17.32
CA ASP A 191 2.45 -13.84 -18.13
C ASP A 191 3.21 -14.95 -17.37
N ALA A 192 4.33 -14.64 -16.77
CA ALA A 192 5.06 -15.58 -15.92
C ALA A 192 4.24 -16.01 -14.68
N LEU A 193 3.52 -15.08 -14.05
CA LEU A 193 2.61 -15.38 -12.93
C LEU A 193 1.54 -16.37 -13.37
N LYS A 194 0.89 -16.12 -14.51
CA LYS A 194 -0.15 -16.96 -15.09
C LYS A 194 0.34 -18.37 -15.42
N ASP A 195 1.52 -18.46 -16.05
CA ASP A 195 2.00 -19.73 -16.60
C ASP A 195 2.77 -20.58 -15.58
N GLN A 196 3.45 -19.95 -14.60
CA GLN A 196 4.33 -20.65 -13.68
C GLN A 196 3.75 -20.77 -12.27
N VAL A 197 2.98 -19.78 -11.79
CA VAL A 197 2.58 -19.71 -10.38
C VAL A 197 1.14 -20.17 -10.17
N LEU A 198 0.19 -19.64 -10.97
CA LEU A 198 -1.23 -19.93 -10.75
C LEU A 198 -1.56 -21.42 -10.87
N PRO A 199 -1.04 -22.18 -11.85
CA PRO A 199 -1.32 -23.62 -11.92
C PRO A 199 -0.80 -24.38 -10.68
N GLN A 200 0.33 -23.94 -10.10
CA GLN A 200 0.87 -24.55 -8.88
C GLN A 200 0.00 -24.22 -7.66
N LEU A 201 -0.50 -22.99 -7.56
CA LEU A 201 -1.38 -22.58 -6.46
C LEU A 201 -2.69 -23.36 -6.47
N PHE A 202 -3.31 -23.49 -7.64
CA PHE A 202 -4.55 -24.27 -7.76
C PHE A 202 -4.34 -25.76 -7.54
N GLY A 203 -3.26 -26.32 -8.09
CA GLY A 203 -2.92 -27.74 -7.92
C GLY A 203 -2.49 -28.15 -6.52
N ALA A 204 -2.07 -27.21 -5.67
CA ALA A 204 -1.63 -27.47 -4.30
C ALA A 204 -2.78 -27.44 -3.27
N LYS A 205 -3.98 -26.98 -3.66
CA LYS A 205 -5.12 -26.80 -2.77
C LYS A 205 -6.14 -27.95 -2.86
N GLN A 206 -6.76 -28.24 -1.74
CA GLN A 206 -7.88 -29.19 -1.67
C GLN A 206 -9.21 -28.44 -1.90
N ALA A 207 -10.26 -29.18 -2.25
CA ALA A 207 -11.57 -28.64 -2.64
C ALA A 207 -12.20 -27.60 -1.68
N ASN A 208 -11.86 -27.64 -0.40
CA ASN A 208 -12.41 -26.73 0.62
C ASN A 208 -11.43 -25.63 1.06
N GLU A 209 -10.26 -25.55 0.48
CA GLU A 209 -9.26 -24.57 0.85
C GLU A 209 -9.40 -23.29 0.03
N THR A 210 -9.23 -22.14 0.68
CA THR A 210 -9.26 -20.82 0.04
C THR A 210 -7.86 -20.44 -0.43
N ILE A 211 -7.76 -19.97 -1.67
CA ILE A 211 -6.55 -19.30 -2.18
C ILE A 211 -6.59 -17.85 -1.69
N ARG A 212 -5.58 -17.45 -0.92
CA ARG A 212 -5.48 -16.12 -0.32
C ARG A 212 -4.33 -15.34 -0.93
N ILE A 213 -4.62 -14.17 -1.43
CA ILE A 213 -3.66 -13.30 -2.11
C ILE A 213 -3.63 -11.94 -1.42
N TRP A 214 -2.44 -11.35 -1.31
CA TRP A 214 -2.27 -10.01 -0.78
C TRP A 214 -1.53 -9.12 -1.78
N VAL A 215 -2.09 -7.92 -2.02
CA VAL A 215 -1.53 -6.89 -2.88
C VAL A 215 -1.33 -5.63 -2.03
N PRO A 216 -0.20 -5.49 -1.31
CA PRO A 216 0.12 -4.27 -0.58
C PRO A 216 0.55 -3.15 -1.52
N GLY A 217 0.12 -1.91 -1.24
CA GLY A 217 0.36 -0.75 -2.11
C GLY A 217 -0.44 -0.82 -3.40
N CYS A 218 -1.71 -1.25 -3.32
CA CYS A 218 -2.56 -1.50 -4.49
C CYS A 218 -3.00 -0.23 -5.24
N ALA A 219 -2.76 0.94 -4.70
CA ALA A 219 -3.16 2.24 -5.26
C ALA A 219 -4.64 2.26 -5.70
N THR A 220 -4.92 2.58 -6.96
CA THR A 220 -6.27 2.63 -7.54
C THR A 220 -6.81 1.27 -7.99
N GLY A 221 -6.14 0.16 -7.65
CA GLY A 221 -6.67 -1.22 -7.74
C GLY A 221 -6.38 -1.97 -9.03
N GLU A 222 -5.74 -1.36 -10.03
CA GLU A 222 -5.49 -1.99 -11.34
C GLU A 222 -4.70 -3.29 -11.22
N GLU A 223 -3.67 -3.35 -10.35
CA GLU A 223 -2.90 -4.57 -10.11
C GLU A 223 -3.73 -5.67 -9.47
N ALA A 224 -4.51 -5.32 -8.44
CA ALA A 224 -5.38 -6.28 -7.75
C ALA A 224 -6.43 -6.89 -8.69
N TYR A 225 -7.04 -6.07 -9.52
CA TYR A 225 -7.99 -6.54 -10.52
C TYR A 225 -7.32 -7.33 -11.66
N SER A 226 -6.10 -6.97 -12.05
CA SER A 226 -5.34 -7.77 -13.02
C SER A 226 -5.09 -9.19 -12.51
N ILE A 227 -4.71 -9.33 -11.23
CA ILE A 227 -4.54 -10.62 -10.58
C ILE A 227 -5.88 -11.36 -10.47
N ALA A 228 -6.95 -10.68 -10.06
CA ALA A 228 -8.29 -11.28 -9.94
C ALA A 228 -8.79 -11.82 -11.29
N MET A 229 -8.55 -11.11 -12.40
CA MET A 229 -8.89 -11.60 -13.74
C MET A 229 -8.11 -12.88 -14.08
N LEU A 230 -6.81 -12.93 -13.82
CA LEU A 230 -6.00 -14.13 -14.06
C LEU A 230 -6.46 -15.31 -13.21
N LEU A 231 -6.86 -15.08 -11.96
CA LEU A 231 -7.40 -16.11 -11.08
C LEU A 231 -8.72 -16.68 -11.58
N LEU A 232 -9.60 -15.83 -12.13
CA LEU A 232 -10.85 -16.28 -12.77
C LEU A 232 -10.57 -17.06 -14.06
N GLU A 233 -9.57 -16.63 -14.85
CA GLU A 233 -9.14 -17.34 -16.05
C GLU A 233 -8.60 -18.73 -15.69
N GLU A 234 -7.79 -18.84 -14.62
CA GLU A 234 -7.25 -20.12 -14.17
C GLU A 234 -8.31 -21.00 -13.54
N SER A 235 -9.16 -20.44 -12.66
CA SER A 235 -10.27 -21.17 -12.03
C SER A 235 -11.20 -21.82 -13.04
N ALA A 236 -11.40 -21.20 -14.22
CA ALA A 236 -12.22 -21.73 -15.29
C ALA A 236 -11.61 -22.98 -15.97
N ARG A 237 -10.34 -23.30 -15.72
CA ARG A 237 -9.65 -24.50 -16.25
C ARG A 237 -9.79 -25.71 -15.33
N HIS A 238 -10.26 -25.50 -14.11
CA HIS A 238 -10.43 -26.54 -13.10
C HIS A 238 -11.90 -26.90 -12.96
N GLU A 239 -12.19 -28.20 -12.79
CA GLU A 239 -13.56 -28.69 -12.58
C GLU A 239 -14.13 -28.21 -11.25
N GLU A 240 -13.30 -28.19 -10.21
CA GLU A 240 -13.66 -27.69 -8.87
C GLU A 240 -13.29 -26.21 -8.73
N ARG A 241 -14.28 -25.40 -8.40
CA ARG A 241 -14.06 -23.96 -8.13
C ARG A 241 -13.57 -23.77 -6.70
N LEU A 242 -12.28 -23.45 -6.56
CA LEU A 242 -11.73 -23.06 -5.27
C LEU A 242 -12.17 -21.64 -4.90
N PRO A 243 -12.52 -21.39 -3.62
CA PRO A 243 -12.72 -20.03 -3.14
C PRO A 243 -11.42 -19.22 -3.28
N VAL A 244 -11.53 -18.00 -3.78
CA VAL A 244 -10.39 -17.08 -3.93
C VAL A 244 -10.69 -15.76 -3.23
N GLN A 245 -9.73 -15.27 -2.46
CA GLN A 245 -9.81 -14.00 -1.74
C GLN A 245 -8.58 -13.16 -2.00
N VAL A 246 -8.76 -11.96 -2.51
CA VAL A 246 -7.69 -10.98 -2.73
C VAL A 246 -7.81 -9.85 -1.72
N PHE A 247 -6.78 -9.63 -0.91
CA PHE A 247 -6.66 -8.49 -0.01
C PHE A 247 -5.77 -7.45 -0.72
N ALA A 248 -6.36 -6.37 -1.18
CA ALA A 248 -5.65 -5.28 -1.84
C ALA A 248 -5.63 -4.08 -0.91
N SER A 249 -4.46 -3.73 -0.38
CA SER A 249 -4.37 -2.75 0.70
C SER A 249 -3.48 -1.56 0.33
N ASP A 250 -3.86 -0.39 0.81
CA ASP A 250 -3.10 0.84 0.63
C ASP A 250 -3.33 1.79 1.82
N MET A 251 -2.45 2.78 1.97
CA MET A 251 -2.61 3.87 2.94
C MET A 251 -3.44 5.03 2.37
N ASP A 252 -3.50 5.16 1.04
CA ASP A 252 -4.23 6.23 0.37
C ASP A 252 -5.73 5.92 0.30
N ALA A 253 -6.49 6.50 1.23
CA ALA A 253 -7.95 6.33 1.28
C ALA A 253 -8.66 6.80 -0.01
N ARG A 254 -8.12 7.80 -0.72
CA ARG A 254 -8.70 8.30 -1.99
C ARG A 254 -8.50 7.27 -3.09
N ALA A 255 -7.30 6.71 -3.19
CA ALA A 255 -7.01 5.64 -4.15
C ALA A 255 -7.86 4.40 -3.88
N LEU A 256 -8.02 4.00 -2.62
CA LEU A 256 -8.88 2.88 -2.23
C LEU A 256 -10.36 3.10 -2.58
N ASN A 257 -10.86 4.32 -2.50
CA ASN A 257 -12.23 4.61 -2.89
C ASN A 257 -12.42 4.42 -4.41
N LEU A 258 -11.50 4.91 -5.23
CA LEU A 258 -11.51 4.66 -6.68
C LEU A 258 -11.41 3.16 -6.99
N ALA A 259 -10.56 2.43 -6.29
CA ALA A 259 -10.45 0.99 -6.42
C ALA A 259 -11.77 0.26 -6.10
N ARG A 260 -12.46 0.64 -5.02
CA ARG A 260 -13.77 0.05 -4.64
C ARG A 260 -14.87 0.36 -5.66
N GLU A 261 -14.88 1.58 -6.21
CA GLU A 261 -15.81 1.95 -7.29
C GLU A 261 -15.57 1.12 -8.54
N GLY A 262 -14.31 0.77 -8.82
CA GLY A 262 -13.91 -0.03 -9.96
C GLY A 262 -14.24 0.62 -11.31
N GLN A 263 -14.29 1.95 -11.34
CA GLN A 263 -14.52 2.72 -12.57
C GLN A 263 -13.20 3.25 -13.11
N TYR A 264 -12.98 3.02 -14.40
CA TYR A 264 -11.74 3.40 -15.08
C TYR A 264 -12.04 4.10 -16.40
N PRO A 265 -11.20 5.05 -16.82
CA PRO A 265 -11.36 5.76 -18.09
C PRO A 265 -11.20 4.81 -19.28
N SER A 266 -11.72 5.20 -20.44
CA SER A 266 -11.60 4.41 -21.68
C SER A 266 -10.16 4.12 -22.09
N ALA A 267 -9.20 4.91 -21.62
CA ALA A 267 -7.78 4.72 -21.89
C ALA A 267 -7.20 3.37 -21.40
N ILE A 268 -7.89 2.64 -20.51
CA ILE A 268 -7.49 1.26 -20.12
C ILE A 268 -7.51 0.27 -21.29
N GLU A 269 -8.17 0.60 -22.39
CA GLU A 269 -8.15 -0.18 -23.64
C GLU A 269 -6.72 -0.38 -24.18
N ALA A 270 -5.78 0.50 -23.83
CA ALA A 270 -4.38 0.35 -24.19
C ALA A 270 -3.64 -0.74 -23.38
N ASP A 271 -4.10 -1.00 -22.15
CA ASP A 271 -3.47 -1.92 -21.22
C ASP A 271 -4.13 -3.31 -21.19
N ILE A 272 -5.41 -3.39 -21.55
CA ILE A 272 -6.23 -4.62 -21.47
C ILE A 272 -6.66 -5.04 -22.87
N ASN A 273 -6.50 -6.32 -23.19
CA ASN A 273 -6.96 -6.86 -24.47
C ASN A 273 -8.50 -6.89 -24.55
N GLU A 274 -9.02 -6.94 -25.78
CA GLU A 274 -10.45 -6.85 -26.05
C GLU A 274 -11.26 -8.01 -25.42
N GLU A 275 -10.68 -9.20 -25.34
CA GLU A 275 -11.32 -10.38 -24.75
C GLU A 275 -11.58 -10.15 -23.25
N ARG A 276 -10.55 -9.68 -22.50
CA ARG A 276 -10.67 -9.36 -21.07
C ARG A 276 -11.60 -8.18 -20.83
N LEU A 277 -11.56 -7.15 -21.68
CA LEU A 277 -12.51 -6.02 -21.61
C LEU A 277 -13.96 -6.49 -21.70
N ARG A 278 -14.28 -7.34 -22.69
CA ARG A 278 -15.63 -7.89 -22.86
C ARG A 278 -16.03 -8.80 -21.70
N ARG A 279 -15.11 -9.60 -21.19
CA ARG A 279 -15.39 -10.60 -20.15
C ARG A 279 -15.53 -9.98 -18.78
N PHE A 280 -14.66 -9.07 -18.39
CA PHE A 280 -14.51 -8.61 -17.00
C PHE A 280 -14.97 -7.17 -16.77
N PHE A 281 -15.35 -6.44 -17.81
CA PHE A 281 -15.81 -5.07 -17.69
C PHE A 281 -17.18 -4.87 -18.30
N THR A 282 -17.86 -3.84 -17.80
CA THR A 282 -19.08 -3.29 -18.40
C THR A 282 -18.73 -1.91 -18.95
N ARG A 283 -19.03 -1.65 -20.22
CA ARG A 283 -18.80 -0.34 -20.83
C ARG A 283 -19.85 0.65 -20.31
N GLU A 284 -19.40 1.78 -19.83
CA GLU A 284 -20.23 2.92 -19.39
C GLU A 284 -20.02 4.12 -20.33
N LYS A 285 -20.76 5.23 -20.09
CA LYS A 285 -20.67 6.43 -20.97
C LYS A 285 -19.27 7.05 -21.01
N GLU A 286 -18.55 7.05 -19.88
CA GLU A 286 -17.25 7.71 -19.71
C GLU A 286 -16.09 6.74 -19.46
N GLY A 287 -16.28 5.43 -19.71
CA GLY A 287 -15.22 4.44 -19.51
C GLY A 287 -15.74 3.03 -19.26
N TYR A 288 -15.12 2.35 -18.34
CA TYR A 288 -15.36 0.95 -18.00
C TYR A 288 -15.54 0.76 -16.52
N ARG A 289 -16.45 -0.11 -16.13
CA ARG A 289 -16.61 -0.58 -14.76
C ARG A 289 -16.26 -2.05 -14.68
N VAL A 290 -15.44 -2.43 -13.71
CA VAL A 290 -15.14 -3.82 -13.38
C VAL A 290 -16.42 -4.54 -13.00
N ARG A 291 -16.68 -5.73 -13.56
CA ARG A 291 -17.87 -6.53 -13.23
C ARG A 291 -17.89 -7.00 -11.79
N GLN A 292 -19.07 -7.23 -11.26
CA GLN A 292 -19.28 -7.56 -9.86
C GLN A 292 -18.54 -8.83 -9.45
N GLU A 293 -18.54 -9.87 -10.29
CA GLU A 293 -17.84 -11.14 -10.02
C GLU A 293 -16.35 -10.94 -9.70
N VAL A 294 -15.67 -9.98 -10.37
CA VAL A 294 -14.27 -9.66 -10.11
C VAL A 294 -14.13 -8.81 -8.85
N ARG A 295 -15.05 -7.84 -8.65
CA ARG A 295 -15.04 -6.96 -7.47
C ARG A 295 -15.29 -7.71 -6.17
N ASP A 296 -16.16 -8.71 -6.18
CA ASP A 296 -16.52 -9.51 -5.01
C ASP A 296 -15.35 -10.37 -4.49
N MET A 297 -14.36 -10.64 -5.37
CA MET A 297 -13.13 -11.34 -4.98
C MET A 297 -12.12 -10.46 -4.26
N VAL A 298 -12.22 -9.12 -4.37
CA VAL A 298 -11.19 -8.18 -3.93
C VAL A 298 -11.71 -7.32 -2.77
N LEU A 299 -11.03 -7.39 -1.64
CA LEU A 299 -11.24 -6.49 -0.51
C LEU A 299 -10.19 -5.38 -0.52
N PHE A 300 -10.62 -4.15 -0.30
CA PHE A 300 -9.76 -2.96 -0.27
C PHE A 300 -9.69 -2.33 1.13
N PRO A 301 -8.98 -2.94 2.10
CA PRO A 301 -8.78 -2.35 3.42
C PRO A 301 -7.73 -1.24 3.39
N SER A 302 -7.92 -0.21 4.22
CA SER A 302 -6.84 0.72 4.56
C SER A 302 -5.85 -0.01 5.45
N HIS A 303 -4.56 0.00 5.08
CA HIS A 303 -3.51 -0.73 5.79
C HIS A 303 -2.15 -0.13 5.50
N ASP A 304 -1.39 0.15 6.55
CA ASP A 304 -0.01 0.61 6.49
C ASP A 304 0.93 -0.60 6.65
N LEU A 305 1.58 -1.00 5.56
CA LEU A 305 2.50 -2.15 5.54
C LEU A 305 3.62 -2.05 6.58
N LEU A 306 3.97 -0.83 7.00
CA LEU A 306 5.06 -0.58 7.94
C LEU A 306 4.61 -0.53 9.41
N LYS A 307 3.30 -0.39 9.67
CA LYS A 307 2.75 -0.23 11.03
C LYS A 307 1.77 -1.32 11.42
N ASP A 308 0.91 -1.71 10.47
CA ASP A 308 -0.18 -2.61 10.78
C ASP A 308 0.26 -4.07 10.70
N PRO A 309 -0.36 -4.97 11.47
CA PRO A 309 -0.09 -6.40 11.39
C PRO A 309 -0.36 -6.95 9.99
N PRO A 310 0.54 -7.75 9.41
CA PRO A 310 0.35 -8.29 8.08
C PRO A 310 -0.81 -9.29 8.02
N PHE A 311 -1.42 -9.42 6.85
CA PHE A 311 -2.32 -10.54 6.57
C PHE A 311 -1.55 -11.85 6.67
N SER A 312 -2.16 -12.87 7.26
CA SER A 312 -1.51 -14.16 7.48
C SER A 312 -2.08 -15.26 6.58
N ARG A 313 -1.32 -16.35 6.44
CA ARG A 313 -1.69 -17.52 5.63
C ARG A 313 -2.01 -17.13 4.18
N VAL A 314 -1.14 -16.35 3.59
CA VAL A 314 -1.25 -15.87 2.21
C VAL A 314 -0.48 -16.83 1.29
N ASP A 315 -1.03 -17.18 0.15
CA ASP A 315 -0.43 -18.10 -0.82
C ASP A 315 0.40 -17.36 -1.87
N LEU A 316 -0.02 -16.13 -2.20
CA LEU A 316 0.69 -15.24 -3.12
C LEU A 316 0.65 -13.81 -2.59
N ILE A 317 1.80 -13.14 -2.59
CA ILE A 317 1.89 -11.69 -2.36
C ILE A 317 2.41 -11.05 -3.64
N SER A 318 1.73 -9.98 -4.10
CA SER A 318 2.21 -9.09 -5.15
C SER A 318 2.54 -7.74 -4.54
N CYS A 319 3.83 -7.48 -4.29
CA CYS A 319 4.32 -6.23 -3.70
C CYS A 319 5.25 -5.53 -4.70
N ARG A 320 4.65 -4.81 -5.65
CA ARG A 320 5.37 -4.29 -6.80
C ARG A 320 5.47 -2.76 -6.77
N ASN A 321 6.65 -2.27 -7.14
CA ASN A 321 6.94 -0.84 -7.26
C ASN A 321 6.72 -0.03 -5.96
N LEU A 322 6.89 -0.68 -4.79
CA LEU A 322 6.76 -0.08 -3.47
C LEU A 322 8.11 -0.01 -2.75
N LEU A 323 8.92 -1.08 -2.82
CA LEU A 323 10.21 -1.15 -2.16
C LEU A 323 11.22 -0.14 -2.72
N ILE A 324 11.05 0.28 -3.97
CA ILE A 324 11.91 1.28 -4.63
C ILE A 324 11.96 2.62 -3.89
N TYR A 325 10.95 2.94 -3.09
CA TYR A 325 10.84 4.19 -2.34
C TYR A 325 11.44 4.11 -0.92
N LEU A 326 11.68 2.91 -0.42
CA LEU A 326 12.13 2.64 0.93
C LEU A 326 13.67 2.58 1.00
N ASP A 327 14.23 2.96 2.15
CA ASP A 327 15.65 2.71 2.41
C ASP A 327 15.91 1.21 2.60
N ARG A 328 17.18 0.82 2.66
CA ARG A 328 17.56 -0.59 2.74
C ARG A 328 17.06 -1.27 4.01
N GLU A 329 17.08 -0.58 5.13
CA GLU A 329 16.63 -1.12 6.41
C GLU A 329 15.13 -1.46 6.37
N LEU A 330 14.31 -0.54 5.82
CA LEU A 330 12.88 -0.79 5.63
C LEU A 330 12.61 -1.90 4.61
N GLN A 331 13.37 -1.97 3.53
CA GLN A 331 13.23 -3.06 2.55
C GLN A 331 13.42 -4.42 3.22
N GLU A 332 14.46 -4.58 4.06
CA GLU A 332 14.72 -5.81 4.80
C GLU A 332 13.59 -6.15 5.78
N GLN A 333 13.05 -5.15 6.47
CA GLN A 333 11.91 -5.32 7.37
C GLN A 333 10.65 -5.74 6.62
N VAL A 334 10.35 -5.10 5.50
CA VAL A 334 9.19 -5.45 4.65
C VAL A 334 9.36 -6.87 4.11
N CYS A 335 10.52 -7.25 3.58
CA CYS A 335 10.76 -8.62 3.11
C CYS A 335 10.53 -9.65 4.22
N THR A 336 10.95 -9.34 5.46
CA THR A 336 10.71 -10.21 6.63
C THR A 336 9.20 -10.31 6.94
N THR A 337 8.48 -9.20 6.85
CA THR A 337 7.02 -9.14 7.06
C THR A 337 6.28 -9.95 6.00
N LEU A 338 6.64 -9.80 4.72
CA LEU A 338 6.05 -10.55 3.62
C LEU A 338 6.33 -12.06 3.74
N HIS A 339 7.55 -12.44 4.13
CA HIS A 339 7.87 -13.84 4.40
C HIS A 339 7.03 -14.43 5.54
N TYR A 340 6.82 -13.66 6.61
CA TYR A 340 5.98 -14.07 7.73
C TYR A 340 4.50 -14.27 7.31
N ALA A 341 3.99 -13.40 6.45
CA ALA A 341 2.62 -13.43 5.94
C ALA A 341 2.33 -14.65 5.06
N LEU A 342 3.34 -15.11 4.30
CA LEU A 342 3.22 -16.21 3.35
C LEU A 342 3.12 -17.57 4.02
N ASN A 343 2.33 -18.44 3.43
CA ASN A 343 2.39 -19.87 3.70
C ASN A 343 3.77 -20.44 3.31
N PRO A 344 4.23 -21.54 3.95
CA PRO A 344 5.40 -22.27 3.47
C PRO A 344 5.25 -22.66 2.00
N GLY A 345 6.24 -22.28 1.17
CA GLY A 345 6.17 -22.49 -0.28
C GLY A 345 5.28 -21.52 -1.05
N GLY A 346 4.68 -20.52 -0.39
CA GLY A 346 3.93 -19.43 -1.02
C GLY A 346 4.83 -18.52 -1.88
N PHE A 347 4.24 -17.76 -2.76
CA PHE A 347 4.95 -16.98 -3.78
C PHE A 347 4.95 -15.48 -3.47
N LEU A 348 6.03 -14.80 -3.86
CA LEU A 348 6.19 -13.36 -3.81
C LEU A 348 6.53 -12.85 -5.22
N LEU A 349 5.73 -11.92 -5.73
CA LEU A 349 5.97 -11.18 -6.96
C LEU A 349 6.40 -9.75 -6.62
N LEU A 350 7.53 -9.31 -7.16
CA LEU A 350 8.07 -7.97 -7.00
C LEU A 350 8.09 -7.20 -8.32
N GLY A 351 8.32 -5.89 -8.26
CA GLY A 351 8.57 -5.07 -9.44
C GLY A 351 9.94 -5.32 -10.06
N SER A 352 10.09 -4.98 -11.35
CA SER A 352 11.29 -5.26 -12.15
C SER A 352 12.60 -4.73 -11.55
N SER A 353 12.54 -3.61 -10.82
CA SER A 353 13.69 -2.96 -10.17
C SER A 353 13.85 -3.32 -8.68
N GLU A 354 13.14 -4.33 -8.19
CA GLU A 354 13.10 -4.74 -6.79
C GLU A 354 13.70 -6.12 -6.59
N SER A 355 14.11 -6.44 -5.38
CA SER A 355 14.69 -7.73 -5.01
C SER A 355 14.32 -8.13 -3.59
N ALA A 356 14.13 -9.44 -3.36
CA ALA A 356 13.95 -10.07 -2.06
C ALA A 356 15.20 -10.82 -1.59
N ASP A 357 16.39 -10.49 -2.10
CA ASP A 357 17.65 -11.16 -1.76
C ASP A 357 18.13 -10.83 -0.34
N ASN A 358 17.61 -9.76 0.26
CA ASN A 358 17.90 -9.35 1.63
C ASN A 358 16.62 -9.25 2.47
N PRO A 359 16.60 -9.85 3.68
CA PRO A 359 17.64 -10.70 4.28
C PRO A 359 17.80 -12.04 3.56
N PRO A 360 19.03 -12.60 3.52
CA PRO A 360 19.28 -13.85 2.82
C PRO A 360 18.55 -15.04 3.48
N GLY A 361 18.14 -16.00 2.64
CA GLY A 361 17.54 -17.26 3.10
C GLY A 361 16.02 -17.20 3.34
N LEU A 362 15.37 -16.06 3.21
CA LEU A 362 13.90 -15.96 3.31
C LEU A 362 13.20 -16.49 2.05
N PHE A 363 13.77 -16.21 0.90
CA PHE A 363 13.17 -16.53 -0.38
C PHE A 363 14.17 -17.26 -1.30
N ARG A 364 13.66 -18.12 -2.16
CA ARG A 364 14.41 -18.64 -3.31
C ARG A 364 13.83 -18.03 -4.60
N ILE A 365 14.68 -17.79 -5.57
CA ILE A 365 14.28 -17.26 -6.86
C ILE A 365 13.60 -18.37 -7.67
N VAL A 366 12.41 -18.11 -8.21
CA VAL A 366 11.69 -18.96 -9.17
C VAL A 366 11.93 -18.45 -10.58
N ASP A 367 11.69 -17.16 -10.81
CA ASP A 367 11.99 -16.48 -12.07
C ASP A 367 12.67 -15.14 -11.80
N ARG A 368 13.90 -15.00 -12.27
CA ARG A 368 14.71 -13.81 -12.04
C ARG A 368 14.22 -12.61 -12.87
N ASN A 369 13.78 -12.85 -14.09
CA ASN A 369 13.33 -11.79 -14.99
C ASN A 369 11.98 -11.23 -14.56
N ALA A 370 11.04 -12.12 -14.26
CA ALA A 370 9.71 -11.76 -13.75
C ALA A 370 9.69 -11.37 -12.27
N ARG A 371 10.85 -11.47 -11.55
CA ARG A 371 10.94 -11.18 -10.10
C ARG A 371 10.00 -12.01 -9.25
N ILE A 372 9.85 -13.28 -9.58
CA ILE A 372 9.07 -14.25 -8.83
C ILE A 372 9.98 -15.01 -7.87
N TYR A 373 9.58 -15.02 -6.62
CA TYR A 373 10.26 -15.68 -5.52
C TYR A 373 9.31 -16.66 -4.83
N GLN A 374 9.87 -17.67 -4.17
CA GLN A 374 9.12 -18.60 -3.34
C GLN A 374 9.64 -18.56 -1.91
N SER A 375 8.73 -18.52 -0.94
CA SER A 375 9.06 -18.56 0.48
C SER A 375 9.83 -19.83 0.79
N SER A 376 11.04 -19.70 1.38
CA SER A 376 11.85 -20.84 1.80
C SER A 376 11.15 -21.52 2.97
N SER A 377 10.83 -22.81 2.81
CA SER A 377 10.42 -23.65 3.93
C SER A 377 11.67 -24.01 4.73
N VAL A 378 12.08 -23.17 5.66
CA VAL A 378 13.05 -23.58 6.67
C VAL A 378 12.30 -24.55 7.61
N ARG A 379 12.32 -25.82 7.29
CA ARG A 379 12.03 -26.90 8.25
C ARG A 379 13.16 -26.90 9.28
N GLY A 380 13.04 -26.11 10.31
CA GLY A 380 14.02 -26.01 11.39
C GLY A 380 13.69 -24.84 12.29
N GLU A 381 12.94 -25.09 13.33
CA GLU A 381 12.99 -24.51 14.69
C GLU A 381 13.39 -23.05 14.91
N ARG A 382 13.29 -22.16 13.93
CA ARG A 382 13.29 -20.73 14.25
C ARG A 382 11.83 -20.31 14.38
N PRO A 383 11.39 -19.91 15.59
CA PRO A 383 10.08 -19.25 15.71
C PRO A 383 10.08 -18.11 14.70
N ARG A 384 9.04 -18.03 13.84
CA ARG A 384 8.83 -16.88 12.97
C ARG A 384 8.73 -15.68 13.89
N LEU A 385 9.84 -14.96 14.03
CA LEU A 385 9.87 -13.74 14.83
C LEU A 385 8.87 -12.79 14.17
N LEU A 386 7.88 -12.35 14.94
CA LEU A 386 7.01 -11.26 14.53
C LEU A 386 7.91 -10.11 14.07
N PRO A 387 7.71 -9.58 12.86
CA PRO A 387 8.42 -8.39 12.44
C PRO A 387 8.23 -7.33 13.52
N ARG A 388 9.29 -6.64 13.90
CA ARG A 388 9.17 -5.47 14.77
C ARG A 388 8.36 -4.44 13.98
N LEU A 389 7.07 -4.39 14.24
CA LEU A 389 6.21 -3.35 13.70
C LEU A 389 6.82 -2.01 14.11
N LEU A 390 7.01 -1.12 13.15
CA LEU A 390 7.60 0.21 13.33
C LEU A 390 6.66 1.19 14.05
N GLY A 391 5.97 0.72 15.09
CA GLY A 391 5.42 1.59 16.09
C GLY A 391 6.57 2.01 17.01
N ASN A 392 6.95 3.27 17.01
CA ASN A 392 7.83 3.87 18.01
C ASN A 392 7.15 3.81 19.40
N TYR A 393 7.05 2.62 19.96
CA TYR A 393 7.07 2.50 21.40
C TYR A 393 8.54 2.61 21.82
N ALA A 394 9.06 3.84 21.84
CA ALA A 394 10.17 4.15 22.71
C ALA A 394 9.66 3.88 24.12
N LEU A 395 9.82 2.63 24.57
CA LEU A 395 9.92 2.36 25.99
C LEU A 395 11.05 3.27 26.47
N ARG A 396 10.69 4.37 27.13
CA ARG A 396 11.63 5.09 28.00
C ARG A 396 12.16 4.02 28.94
N GLU A 397 13.38 3.57 28.68
CA GLU A 397 14.18 2.84 29.64
C GLU A 397 14.38 3.74 30.86
N HIS A 398 13.47 3.61 31.80
CA HIS A 398 13.79 3.92 33.17
C HIS A 398 14.66 2.77 33.65
N GLY A 399 15.90 3.11 33.90
CA GLY A 399 16.99 2.20 34.20
C GLY A 399 16.63 1.14 35.24
N LEU A 400 16.51 -0.09 34.75
CA LEU A 400 16.68 -1.28 35.56
C LEU A 400 18.11 -1.78 35.38
N PRO A 401 18.78 -2.27 36.42
CA PRO A 401 20.18 -2.67 36.33
C PRO A 401 20.37 -3.80 35.33
N ALA A 402 21.44 -3.68 34.54
CA ALA A 402 21.83 -4.63 33.50
C ALA A 402 21.91 -6.06 34.05
N VAL A 403 20.94 -6.89 33.68
CA VAL A 403 21.05 -8.34 33.79
C VAL A 403 21.97 -8.81 32.66
N ARG A 404 23.12 -9.34 33.03
CA ARG A 404 24.11 -9.91 32.12
C ARG A 404 23.44 -10.93 31.20
N SER A 405 23.55 -10.73 29.88
CA SER A 405 23.13 -11.68 28.86
C SER A 405 23.84 -13.01 29.03
N PRO A 406 23.15 -14.15 29.10
CA PRO A 406 23.78 -15.44 29.03
C PRO A 406 24.37 -15.65 27.63
N GLY A 407 25.55 -16.22 27.53
CA GLY A 407 26.28 -16.53 26.31
C GLY A 407 25.55 -17.52 25.40
N PRO A 408 25.99 -17.68 24.13
CA PRO A 408 25.36 -18.56 23.15
C PRO A 408 25.53 -20.02 23.57
N GLY A 409 24.43 -20.67 23.96
CA GLY A 409 24.42 -22.08 24.33
C GLY A 409 23.47 -22.48 25.47
N ALA A 410 22.78 -21.53 26.11
CA ALA A 410 21.83 -21.87 27.15
C ALA A 410 20.52 -22.40 26.52
N ALA A 411 20.20 -23.67 26.74
CA ALA A 411 18.88 -24.22 26.57
C ALA A 411 17.83 -23.28 27.21
N LEU A 412 16.71 -23.07 26.55
CA LEU A 412 15.57 -22.31 27.08
C LEU A 412 15.30 -22.84 28.50
N SER A 413 15.38 -21.97 29.52
CA SER A 413 15.11 -22.41 30.89
C SER A 413 13.73 -23.04 30.93
N ASP A 414 13.57 -24.13 31.70
CA ASP A 414 12.30 -24.84 31.86
C ASP A 414 11.14 -23.90 32.19
N ALA A 415 11.44 -22.78 32.86
CA ALA A 415 10.46 -21.72 33.14
C ALA A 415 9.93 -21.01 31.88
N VAL A 416 10.75 -20.80 30.86
CA VAL A 416 10.32 -20.20 29.58
C VAL A 416 9.54 -21.21 28.75
N ALA A 417 9.96 -22.47 28.75
CA ALA A 417 9.21 -23.55 28.07
C ALA A 417 7.86 -23.77 28.72
N HIS A 418 7.80 -23.77 30.06
CA HIS A 418 6.57 -23.89 30.83
C HIS A 418 5.62 -22.71 30.60
N ARG A 419 6.13 -21.48 30.60
CA ARG A 419 5.31 -20.28 30.30
C ARG A 419 4.70 -20.36 28.89
N ARG A 420 5.46 -20.78 27.89
CA ARG A 420 4.94 -20.99 26.52
C ARG A 420 3.88 -22.08 26.44
N ALA A 421 4.05 -23.17 27.21
CA ALA A 421 3.06 -24.23 27.26
C ALA A 421 1.74 -23.72 27.91
N ILE A 422 1.84 -22.95 28.99
CA ILE A 422 0.67 -22.32 29.63
C ILE A 422 -0.02 -21.35 28.66
N GLU A 423 0.71 -20.50 27.95
CA GLU A 423 0.13 -19.54 26.97
C GLU A 423 -0.65 -20.25 25.85
N ARG A 424 -0.19 -21.43 25.41
CA ARG A 424 -0.89 -22.21 24.38
C ARG A 424 -2.14 -22.92 24.87
N LEU A 425 -2.18 -23.28 26.14
CA LEU A 425 -3.26 -24.07 26.75
C LEU A 425 -4.27 -23.20 27.51
N ALA A 426 -3.87 -21.99 27.91
CA ALA A 426 -4.73 -21.07 28.65
C ALA A 426 -5.85 -20.49 27.76
N PRO A 427 -7.03 -20.22 28.34
CA PRO A 427 -8.05 -19.46 27.66
C PRO A 427 -7.54 -18.05 27.32
N PRO A 428 -8.15 -17.36 26.32
CA PRO A 428 -7.82 -15.98 26.01
C PRO A 428 -7.87 -15.12 27.26
N SER A 429 -6.73 -14.46 27.58
CA SER A 429 -6.58 -13.70 28.82
C SER A 429 -5.85 -12.38 28.59
N MET A 430 -6.13 -11.41 29.44
CA MET A 430 -5.49 -10.09 29.47
C MET A 430 -5.00 -9.83 30.88
N LEU A 431 -3.73 -9.43 31.02
CA LEU A 431 -3.20 -8.93 32.28
C LEU A 431 -3.34 -7.41 32.28
N VAL A 432 -3.91 -6.86 33.35
CA VAL A 432 -4.12 -5.44 33.53
C VAL A 432 -3.46 -4.95 34.82
N ASP A 433 -3.03 -3.69 34.83
CA ASP A 433 -2.53 -3.04 36.05
C ASP A 433 -3.69 -2.47 36.90
N GLU A 434 -3.33 -1.84 38.02
CA GLU A 434 -4.26 -1.19 38.94
C GLU A 434 -5.05 -0.03 38.33
N TYR A 435 -4.58 0.49 37.17
CA TYR A 435 -5.25 1.56 36.42
C TYR A 435 -6.04 1.04 35.23
N HIS A 436 -6.33 -0.27 35.21
CA HIS A 436 -7.03 -0.99 34.13
C HIS A 436 -6.33 -0.92 32.77
N LYS A 437 -5.02 -0.64 32.73
CA LYS A 437 -4.26 -0.64 31.49
C LYS A 437 -3.78 -2.04 31.16
N ALA A 438 -3.87 -2.39 29.89
CA ALA A 438 -3.40 -3.69 29.39
C ALA A 438 -1.86 -3.75 29.47
N VAL A 439 -1.34 -4.70 30.26
CA VAL A 439 0.09 -4.98 30.44
C VAL A 439 0.51 -6.14 29.53
N HIS A 440 -0.34 -7.15 29.37
CA HIS A 440 -0.06 -8.31 28.53
C HIS A 440 -1.35 -8.89 27.95
N LEU A 441 -1.27 -9.36 26.72
CA LEU A 441 -2.35 -10.06 26.02
C LEU A 441 -1.87 -11.46 25.65
N SER A 442 -2.64 -12.50 26.02
CA SER A 442 -2.32 -13.86 25.56
C SER A 442 -2.49 -14.02 24.04
N GLU A 443 -1.84 -15.03 23.47
CA GLU A 443 -1.82 -15.28 22.02
C GLU A 443 -3.22 -15.32 21.39
N HIS A 444 -4.21 -15.77 22.13
CA HIS A 444 -5.59 -15.91 21.65
C HIS A 444 -6.53 -14.76 22.04
N ALA A 445 -6.05 -13.76 22.80
CA ALA A 445 -6.86 -12.62 23.22
C ALA A 445 -7.19 -11.65 22.08
N GLY A 446 -6.37 -11.62 21.02
CA GLY A 446 -6.52 -10.70 19.88
C GLY A 446 -7.89 -10.74 19.20
N ARG A 447 -8.58 -11.88 19.23
CA ARG A 447 -9.94 -12.01 18.67
C ARG A 447 -11.01 -11.20 19.41
N PHE A 448 -10.73 -10.79 20.65
CA PHE A 448 -11.62 -9.98 21.49
C PHE A 448 -11.21 -8.50 21.52
N VAL A 449 -10.09 -8.17 20.89
CA VAL A 449 -9.54 -6.80 20.84
C VAL A 449 -10.03 -6.11 19.56
N GLN A 450 -10.58 -4.92 19.72
CA GLN A 450 -11.00 -4.05 18.63
C GLN A 450 -10.82 -2.60 19.09
N PRO A 451 -9.62 -2.02 18.86
CA PRO A 451 -9.34 -0.64 19.24
C PRO A 451 -10.35 0.32 18.59
N SER A 452 -10.83 1.29 19.35
CA SER A 452 -11.64 2.38 18.83
C SER A 452 -10.75 3.32 18.01
N GLY A 453 -11.30 3.93 16.95
CA GLY A 453 -10.61 5.02 16.25
C GLY A 453 -10.35 6.19 17.20
N GLY A 454 -9.14 6.79 17.13
CA GLY A 454 -8.74 7.90 18.00
C GLY A 454 -7.33 7.70 18.58
N PRO A 455 -6.91 8.53 19.55
CA PRO A 455 -5.64 8.34 20.24
C PRO A 455 -5.60 6.94 20.87
N VAL A 456 -4.46 6.25 20.72
CA VAL A 456 -4.28 4.90 21.28
C VAL A 456 -4.34 5.00 22.79
N ASN A 457 -5.40 4.44 23.37
CA ASN A 457 -5.56 4.27 24.80
C ASN A 457 -5.22 2.83 25.16
N SER A 458 -4.40 2.62 26.17
CA SER A 458 -4.08 1.29 26.72
C SER A 458 -5.10 0.78 27.73
N ASP A 459 -6.18 1.52 27.97
CA ASP A 459 -7.29 1.07 28.81
C ASP A 459 -7.91 -0.19 28.20
N VAL A 460 -7.94 -1.27 28.98
CA VAL A 460 -8.41 -2.56 28.50
C VAL A 460 -9.87 -2.53 28.02
N VAL A 461 -10.70 -1.68 28.62
CA VAL A 461 -12.11 -1.53 28.24
C VAL A 461 -12.25 -0.89 26.85
N ASP A 462 -11.36 0.04 26.53
CA ASP A 462 -11.36 0.68 25.21
C ASP A 462 -10.71 -0.20 24.13
N LEU A 463 -9.85 -1.14 24.53
CA LEU A 463 -9.19 -2.07 23.63
C LEU A 463 -10.12 -3.22 23.18
N VAL A 464 -11.08 -3.63 24.01
CA VAL A 464 -11.96 -4.75 23.66
C VAL A 464 -13.10 -4.33 22.74
N ARG A 465 -13.70 -5.32 22.09
CA ARG A 465 -14.88 -5.14 21.25
C ARG A 465 -15.99 -4.40 22.00
N PRO A 466 -16.75 -3.52 21.32
CA PRO A 466 -17.79 -2.70 21.95
C PRO A 466 -18.79 -3.50 22.79
N GLU A 467 -19.14 -4.70 22.34
CA GLU A 467 -20.10 -5.59 23.00
C GLU A 467 -19.62 -6.08 24.38
N LEU A 468 -18.29 -6.15 24.56
CA LEU A 468 -17.66 -6.63 25.78
C LEU A 468 -17.41 -5.52 26.82
N ARG A 469 -17.42 -4.26 26.42
CA ARG A 469 -16.96 -3.11 27.23
C ARG A 469 -17.73 -2.94 28.52
N PHE A 470 -19.05 -3.04 28.47
CA PHE A 470 -19.92 -2.81 29.63
C PHE A 470 -19.65 -3.87 30.71
N GLU A 471 -19.69 -5.14 30.33
CA GLU A 471 -19.48 -6.25 31.28
C GLU A 471 -18.05 -6.32 31.78
N LEU A 472 -17.06 -6.05 30.91
CA LEU A 472 -15.66 -6.00 31.33
C LEU A 472 -15.41 -4.89 32.34
N ARG A 473 -15.94 -3.67 32.11
CA ARG A 473 -15.82 -2.55 33.05
C ARG A 473 -16.45 -2.89 34.40
N SER A 474 -17.64 -3.50 34.38
CA SER A 474 -18.36 -3.91 35.60
C SER A 474 -17.59 -5.02 36.35
N ALA A 475 -17.02 -5.98 35.62
CA ALA A 475 -16.25 -7.06 36.23
C ALA A 475 -14.92 -6.56 36.83
N LEU A 476 -14.20 -5.68 36.13
CA LEU A 476 -12.98 -5.08 36.63
C LEU A 476 -13.24 -4.28 37.90
N HIS A 477 -14.23 -3.40 37.90
CA HIS A 477 -14.59 -2.59 39.07
C HIS A 477 -14.89 -3.49 40.29
N ARG A 478 -15.73 -4.52 40.11
CA ARG A 478 -15.99 -5.45 41.19
C ARG A 478 -14.76 -6.23 41.66
N ALA A 479 -13.92 -6.68 40.73
CA ALA A 479 -12.72 -7.45 41.08
C ALA A 479 -11.70 -6.64 41.88
N PHE A 480 -11.47 -5.38 41.48
CA PHE A 480 -10.52 -4.48 42.15
C PHE A 480 -11.05 -3.97 43.48
N ASP A 481 -12.34 -3.59 43.59
CA ASP A 481 -12.95 -3.13 44.84
C ASP A 481 -13.08 -4.22 45.89
N GLN A 482 -13.41 -5.42 45.48
CA GLN A 482 -13.65 -6.55 46.39
C GLN A 482 -12.40 -7.42 46.59
N GLN A 483 -11.35 -7.21 45.78
CA GLN A 483 -10.13 -8.04 45.74
C GLN A 483 -10.42 -9.54 45.60
N GLN A 484 -11.47 -9.89 44.88
CA GLN A 484 -11.94 -11.25 44.66
C GLN A 484 -12.21 -11.52 43.18
N SER A 485 -12.12 -12.81 42.79
CA SER A 485 -12.49 -13.21 41.45
C SER A 485 -13.99 -13.00 41.21
N THR A 486 -14.33 -12.38 40.08
CA THR A 486 -15.71 -12.13 39.68
C THR A 486 -16.03 -12.79 38.36
N LEU A 487 -17.30 -13.16 38.15
CA LEU A 487 -17.80 -13.63 36.85
C LEU A 487 -18.72 -12.57 36.25
N SER A 488 -18.58 -12.30 34.97
CA SER A 488 -19.54 -11.49 34.22
C SER A 488 -20.71 -12.35 33.75
N LEU A 489 -21.83 -11.70 33.44
CA LEU A 489 -22.95 -12.37 32.77
C LEU A 489 -22.52 -12.78 31.35
N PRO A 490 -23.03 -13.96 30.88
CA PRO A 490 -22.79 -14.38 29.51
C PRO A 490 -23.37 -13.37 28.54
N ILE A 491 -22.52 -12.87 27.63
CA ILE A 491 -22.91 -11.94 26.57
C ILE A 491 -23.40 -12.78 25.39
N PRO A 492 -24.63 -12.55 24.86
CA PRO A 492 -25.08 -13.24 23.67
C PRO A 492 -24.07 -13.00 22.55
N ALA A 493 -23.56 -14.07 21.95
CA ALA A 493 -22.68 -13.99 20.79
C ALA A 493 -23.48 -13.34 19.65
N VAL A 494 -23.32 -12.04 19.46
CA VAL A 494 -23.69 -11.38 18.21
C VAL A 494 -22.81 -12.02 17.16
N SER A 495 -23.43 -12.74 16.25
CA SER A 495 -22.90 -13.47 15.10
C SER A 495 -21.42 -13.21 14.85
N MET A 496 -20.54 -13.95 15.48
CA MET A 496 -19.20 -14.15 14.96
C MET A 496 -19.42 -14.88 13.64
N ALA A 497 -19.22 -14.21 12.52
CA ALA A 497 -19.04 -14.88 11.25
C ALA A 497 -18.08 -16.04 11.54
N ARG A 498 -18.53 -17.25 11.28
CA ARG A 498 -17.88 -18.51 11.63
C ARG A 498 -16.40 -18.47 11.23
N PHE A 499 -15.54 -18.25 12.18
CA PHE A 499 -14.18 -18.75 12.10
C PHE A 499 -14.22 -20.14 12.75
N THR A 500 -14.61 -21.13 11.98
CA THR A 500 -14.33 -22.53 12.31
C THR A 500 -12.82 -22.71 12.27
N ALA A 501 -12.34 -23.40 13.28
CA ALA A 501 -10.97 -23.77 13.58
C ALA A 501 -10.21 -24.37 12.39
#